data_e9fef0b843257a1e7f368b337950fde5
#
_entry.id   e9fef0b843257a1e7f368b337950fde5
#
_cell.length_a   1.000
_cell.length_b   1.000
_cell.length_c   1.000
_cell.angle_alpha   90.00
_cell.angle_beta   90.00
_cell.angle_gamma   90.00
#
_symmetry.space_group_name_H-M   'P 1'
#
loop_
_entity.id
_entity.type
_entity.pdbx_description
1 polymer ?
#
loop_
_entity_poly.entity_id
_entity_poly.type
_entity_poly.pdbx_seq_one_letter_code
_entity_poly.pdbx_strand_id
1 'polypeptide(L)'
;MQINLKECSKNKVIEFLNKKSVIKNDEFDILHGEDLKIIDDVAVNGDIFVLDNLLKVKFNLSTKFEFVCSRCLGNFTHDLNLNCSDEILLDDLDEDIILDSDGNLDFTDYIKNYIIVNIPQKKLCNVDCLGLCQYCGVNLNNGTCSCQGNEFENAFSQLREVFVDSKEV
;
A
#
# COMPACT_ATOMS: atom_id res chain seq x y z
N MET A 1 -6.38 -17.24 0.04
CA MET A 1 -5.90 -17.93 -1.19
C MET A 1 -5.23 -19.22 -0.79
N GLN A 2 -5.82 -20.36 -1.16
CA GLN A 2 -5.39 -21.69 -0.67
C GLN A 2 -4.71 -22.52 -1.75
N ILE A 3 -3.65 -23.22 -1.37
CA ILE A 3 -2.80 -24.03 -2.23
C ILE A 3 -2.54 -25.36 -1.55
N ASN A 4 -2.81 -26.48 -2.24
CA ASN A 4 -2.62 -27.80 -1.66
C ASN A 4 -1.20 -28.34 -1.95
N LEU A 5 -0.40 -28.53 -0.89
CA LEU A 5 0.96 -29.08 -1.01
C LEU A 5 1.01 -30.53 -1.48
N LYS A 6 -0.06 -31.32 -1.27
CA LYS A 6 -0.12 -32.73 -1.71
C LYS A 6 -0.22 -32.86 -3.24
N GLU A 7 -0.74 -31.83 -3.89
CA GLU A 7 -0.76 -31.75 -5.36
C GLU A 7 0.61 -31.35 -5.92
N CYS A 8 1.51 -30.87 -5.04
CA CYS A 8 2.87 -30.51 -5.34
C CYS A 8 3.75 -31.74 -5.25
N SER A 9 3.92 -32.50 -6.32
CA SER A 9 4.95 -33.54 -6.33
C SER A 9 6.33 -32.88 -6.22
N LYS A 10 7.23 -33.50 -5.44
CA LYS A 10 8.62 -33.05 -5.22
C LYS A 10 9.25 -32.56 -6.53
N ASN A 11 9.80 -31.34 -6.51
CA ASN A 11 10.43 -30.66 -7.62
C ASN A 11 9.49 -30.22 -8.77
N LYS A 12 8.25 -29.90 -8.51
CA LYS A 12 7.32 -29.41 -9.51
C LYS A 12 6.98 -27.93 -9.28
N VAL A 13 7.10 -27.17 -10.36
CA VAL A 13 6.59 -25.79 -10.42
C VAL A 13 5.08 -25.84 -10.40
N ILE A 14 4.46 -25.17 -9.44
CA ILE A 14 3.02 -24.93 -9.50
C ILE A 14 2.85 -23.58 -10.19
N GLU A 15 2.60 -23.64 -11.47
CA GLU A 15 2.24 -22.46 -12.22
C GLU A 15 0.80 -22.06 -11.87
N PHE A 16 0.62 -20.96 -11.12
CA PHE A 16 -0.66 -20.29 -10.94
C PHE A 16 -1.06 -19.42 -12.12
N LEU A 17 -0.48 -19.66 -13.30
CA LEU A 17 -0.65 -18.89 -14.52
C LEU A 17 -2.09 -18.75 -15.02
N ASN A 18 -3.08 -19.44 -14.42
CA ASN A 18 -4.47 -19.39 -14.88
C ASN A 18 -5.55 -19.35 -13.79
N LYS A 19 -5.22 -19.34 -12.51
CA LYS A 19 -6.22 -19.03 -11.47
C LYS A 19 -5.97 -17.59 -11.02
N LYS A 20 -6.69 -16.62 -11.60
CA LYS A 20 -6.91 -15.34 -10.96
C LYS A 20 -7.51 -15.63 -9.59
N SER A 21 -6.69 -15.76 -8.58
CA SER A 21 -7.19 -15.72 -7.23
C SER A 21 -7.56 -14.28 -6.96
N VAL A 22 -8.79 -14.06 -6.59
CA VAL A 22 -9.33 -12.73 -6.27
C VAL A 22 -9.60 -12.74 -4.78
N ILE A 23 -8.91 -11.85 -4.05
CA ILE A 23 -9.25 -11.57 -2.66
C ILE A 23 -10.23 -10.42 -2.70
N LYS A 24 -11.42 -10.63 -2.15
CA LYS A 24 -12.47 -9.62 -2.18
C LYS A 24 -12.10 -8.42 -1.31
N ASN A 25 -12.53 -7.25 -1.74
CA ASN A 25 -12.26 -6.01 -1.03
C ASN A 25 -12.85 -5.98 0.39
N ASP A 26 -13.97 -6.69 0.63
CA ASP A 26 -14.60 -6.83 1.95
C ASP A 26 -13.75 -7.63 2.96
N GLU A 27 -12.76 -8.42 2.50
CA GLU A 27 -11.80 -9.10 3.37
C GLU A 27 -10.72 -8.17 3.94
N PHE A 28 -10.67 -6.91 3.49
CA PHE A 28 -9.70 -5.90 3.90
C PHE A 28 -10.29 -4.85 4.86
N ASP A 29 -11.18 -5.24 5.76
CA ASP A 29 -11.84 -4.32 6.71
C ASP A 29 -10.88 -3.40 7.48
N ILE A 30 -9.65 -3.85 7.72
CA ILE A 30 -8.61 -3.08 8.41
C ILE A 30 -8.16 -1.84 7.60
N LEU A 31 -8.35 -1.86 6.28
CA LEU A 31 -7.94 -0.78 5.38
C LEU A 31 -9.06 0.22 5.06
N HIS A 32 -10.27 -0.02 5.56
CA HIS A 32 -11.38 0.90 5.41
C HIS A 32 -11.32 2.00 6.47
N GLY A 33 -10.46 3.01 6.22
CA GLY A 33 -10.42 4.27 6.98
C GLY A 33 -11.07 5.41 6.20
N GLU A 34 -11.24 6.56 6.86
CA GLU A 34 -11.76 7.75 6.19
C GLU A 34 -10.87 8.22 5.01
N ASP A 35 -9.56 7.92 5.07
CA ASP A 35 -8.55 8.39 4.12
C ASP A 35 -8.12 7.36 3.07
N LEU A 36 -8.61 6.13 3.17
CA LEU A 36 -8.19 5.01 2.35
C LEU A 36 -9.32 4.01 2.15
N LYS A 37 -9.56 3.62 0.92
CA LYS A 37 -10.53 2.59 0.56
C LYS A 37 -10.01 1.74 -0.61
N ILE A 38 -10.15 0.42 -0.51
CA ILE A 38 -9.95 -0.47 -1.65
C ILE A 38 -11.22 -0.43 -2.50
N ILE A 39 -11.09 -0.14 -3.80
CA ILE A 39 -12.23 -0.06 -4.72
C ILE A 39 -12.39 -1.35 -5.51
N ASP A 40 -11.28 -1.92 -5.95
CA ASP A 40 -11.27 -3.14 -6.76
C ASP A 40 -10.78 -4.33 -5.93
N ASP A 41 -11.28 -5.51 -6.25
CA ASP A 41 -10.75 -6.76 -5.71
C ASP A 41 -9.26 -6.91 -6.03
N VAL A 42 -8.52 -7.56 -5.13
CA VAL A 42 -7.10 -7.83 -5.35
C VAL A 42 -6.92 -9.00 -6.30
N ALA A 43 -6.39 -8.73 -7.47
CA ALA A 43 -5.99 -9.78 -8.41
C ALA A 43 -4.59 -10.29 -8.05
N VAL A 44 -4.48 -11.59 -7.85
CA VAL A 44 -3.23 -12.28 -7.50
C VAL A 44 -2.87 -13.24 -8.62
N ASN A 45 -1.68 -13.09 -9.20
CA ASN A 45 -1.12 -14.01 -10.17
C ASN A 45 0.30 -14.36 -9.75
N GLY A 46 0.74 -15.59 -9.93
CA GLY A 46 2.12 -15.93 -9.59
C GLY A 46 2.42 -17.41 -9.61
N ASP A 47 3.62 -17.73 -9.16
CA ASP A 47 4.18 -19.06 -9.14
C ASP A 47 4.65 -19.41 -7.73
N ILE A 48 4.46 -20.66 -7.34
CA ILE A 48 5.04 -21.22 -6.12
C ILE A 48 5.86 -22.44 -6.50
N PHE A 49 7.11 -22.44 -6.02
CA PHE A 49 8.04 -23.53 -6.21
C PHE A 49 8.28 -24.21 -4.85
N VAL A 50 8.07 -25.51 -4.79
CA VAL A 50 8.35 -26.30 -3.58
C VAL A 50 9.65 -27.07 -3.80
N LEU A 51 10.66 -26.79 -2.99
CA LEU A 51 11.98 -27.42 -2.99
C LEU A 51 12.25 -27.99 -1.60
N ASP A 52 12.03 -29.28 -1.42
CA ASP A 52 12.15 -29.98 -0.13
C ASP A 52 11.41 -29.22 1.02
N ASN A 53 12.12 -28.46 1.84
CA ASN A 53 11.59 -27.66 2.94
C ASN A 53 11.48 -26.17 2.63
N LEU A 54 11.73 -25.75 1.39
CA LEU A 54 11.74 -24.35 0.97
C LEU A 54 10.62 -24.07 -0.03
N LEU A 55 9.82 -23.04 0.28
CA LEU A 55 8.85 -22.45 -0.64
C LEU A 55 9.45 -21.19 -1.25
N LYS A 56 9.55 -21.15 -2.58
CA LYS A 56 9.81 -19.91 -3.32
C LYS A 56 8.49 -19.40 -3.86
N VAL A 57 8.07 -18.24 -3.38
CA VAL A 57 6.82 -17.61 -3.81
C VAL A 57 7.13 -16.40 -4.69
N LYS A 58 6.39 -16.27 -5.79
CA LYS A 58 6.45 -15.09 -6.65
C LYS A 58 5.02 -14.69 -6.99
N PHE A 59 4.58 -13.55 -6.49
CA PHE A 59 3.24 -13.03 -6.74
C PHE A 59 3.30 -11.67 -7.42
N ASN A 60 2.44 -11.48 -8.41
CA ASN A 60 2.09 -10.19 -8.97
C ASN A 60 0.71 -9.82 -8.45
N LEU A 61 0.64 -8.75 -7.69
CA LEU A 61 -0.57 -8.26 -7.06
C LEU A 61 -1.02 -6.99 -7.77
N SER A 62 -2.29 -6.87 -8.09
CA SER A 62 -2.85 -5.65 -8.65
C SER A 62 -4.20 -5.33 -8.03
N THR A 63 -4.37 -4.08 -7.62
CA THR A 63 -5.62 -3.56 -7.06
C THR A 63 -5.67 -2.04 -7.24
N LYS A 64 -6.82 -1.45 -6.95
CA LYS A 64 -7.03 -0.01 -7.01
C LYS A 64 -7.51 0.53 -5.67
N PHE A 65 -6.89 1.61 -5.24
CA PHE A 65 -7.26 2.36 -4.05
C PHE A 65 -7.90 3.69 -4.40
N GLU A 66 -8.80 4.13 -3.54
CA GLU A 66 -9.21 5.52 -3.42
C GLU A 66 -8.55 6.11 -2.17
N PHE A 67 -7.87 7.24 -2.34
CA PHE A 67 -7.21 7.99 -1.29
C PHE A 67 -7.76 9.40 -1.18
N VAL A 68 -7.68 9.97 0.01
CA VAL A 68 -7.81 11.42 0.22
C VAL A 68 -6.43 12.06 0.12
N CYS A 69 -6.29 13.06 -0.72
CA CYS A 69 -5.01 13.77 -0.89
C CYS A 69 -4.64 14.54 0.37
N SER A 70 -3.43 14.31 0.90
CA SER A 70 -2.94 14.96 2.12
C SER A 70 -2.73 16.49 2.00
N ARG A 71 -2.79 17.05 0.77
CA ARG A 71 -2.63 18.50 0.53
C ARG A 71 -3.95 19.22 0.23
N CYS A 72 -4.77 18.66 -0.66
CA CYS A 72 -5.97 19.35 -1.13
C CYS A 72 -7.28 18.71 -0.66
N LEU A 73 -7.20 17.63 0.11
CA LEU A 73 -8.31 16.84 0.65
C LEU A 73 -9.29 16.32 -0.42
N GLY A 74 -8.92 16.36 -1.69
CA GLY A 74 -9.69 15.77 -2.77
C GLY A 74 -9.44 14.27 -2.87
N ASN A 75 -10.48 13.50 -3.23
CA ASN A 75 -10.36 12.08 -3.50
C ASN A 75 -9.64 11.85 -4.83
N PHE A 76 -8.81 10.82 -4.89
CA PHE A 76 -8.18 10.36 -6.11
C PHE A 76 -7.96 8.85 -6.08
N THR A 77 -7.87 8.25 -7.25
CA THR A 77 -7.60 6.82 -7.38
C THR A 77 -6.13 6.56 -7.68
N HIS A 78 -5.61 5.45 -7.16
CA HIS A 78 -4.24 5.00 -7.37
C HIS A 78 -4.23 3.50 -7.68
N ASP A 79 -3.61 3.13 -8.79
CA ASP A 79 -3.40 1.72 -9.15
C ASP A 79 -2.15 1.21 -8.43
N LEU A 80 -2.31 0.18 -7.58
CA LEU A 80 -1.20 -0.47 -6.90
C LEU A 80 -0.84 -1.76 -7.65
N ASN A 81 0.39 -1.85 -8.13
CA ASN A 81 0.95 -3.03 -8.76
C ASN A 81 2.21 -3.43 -8.01
N LEU A 82 2.22 -4.60 -7.40
CA LEU A 82 3.30 -5.10 -6.57
C LEU A 82 3.83 -6.43 -7.11
N ASN A 83 5.14 -6.61 -6.99
CA ASN A 83 5.81 -7.87 -7.26
C ASN A 83 6.42 -8.37 -5.94
N CYS A 84 5.90 -9.45 -5.43
CA CYS A 84 6.41 -10.14 -4.25
C CYS A 84 7.30 -11.29 -4.71
N SER A 85 8.46 -11.47 -4.11
CA SER A 85 9.34 -12.62 -4.34
C SER A 85 10.06 -12.95 -3.04
N ASP A 86 9.65 -14.05 -2.40
CA ASP A 86 10.17 -14.48 -1.11
C ASP A 86 10.52 -15.97 -1.09
N GLU A 87 11.40 -16.33 -0.14
CA GLU A 87 11.79 -17.69 0.18
C GLU A 87 11.40 -18.01 1.62
N ILE A 88 10.50 -18.96 1.81
CA ILE A 88 9.86 -19.29 3.08
C ILE A 88 10.18 -20.73 3.46
N LEU A 89 10.63 -20.97 4.68
CA LEU A 89 10.88 -22.33 5.20
C LEU A 89 9.57 -22.94 5.68
N LEU A 90 9.27 -24.17 5.27
CA LEU A 90 8.06 -24.89 5.72
C LEU A 90 8.04 -25.21 7.20
N ASP A 91 9.22 -25.37 7.82
CA ASP A 91 9.35 -25.63 9.26
C ASP A 91 9.29 -24.36 10.10
N ASP A 92 9.36 -23.18 9.48
CA ASP A 92 9.35 -21.86 10.13
C ASP A 92 8.45 -20.91 9.34
N LEU A 93 7.17 -21.30 9.21
CA LEU A 93 6.17 -20.49 8.55
C LEU A 93 5.85 -19.26 9.38
N ASP A 94 5.78 -18.11 8.75
CA ASP A 94 5.27 -16.88 9.34
C ASP A 94 3.83 -17.06 9.82
N GLU A 95 3.44 -16.36 10.89
CA GLU A 95 2.09 -16.41 11.47
C GLU A 95 0.98 -16.08 10.45
N ASP A 96 1.34 -15.37 9.39
CA ASP A 96 0.46 -14.95 8.31
C ASP A 96 0.21 -16.03 7.25
N ILE A 97 0.91 -17.17 7.34
CA ILE A 97 0.77 -18.31 6.42
C ILE A 97 0.27 -19.51 7.19
N ILE A 98 -0.96 -19.89 6.93
CA ILE A 98 -1.63 -20.99 7.65
C ILE A 98 -1.49 -22.27 6.84
N LEU A 99 -0.88 -23.30 7.46
CA LEU A 99 -0.87 -24.66 6.94
C LEU A 99 -1.92 -25.50 7.68
N ASP A 100 -2.93 -25.98 6.96
CA ASP A 100 -3.96 -26.85 7.54
C ASP A 100 -3.51 -28.33 7.62
N SER A 101 -4.31 -29.15 8.34
CA SER A 101 -4.06 -30.59 8.48
C SER A 101 -4.16 -31.36 7.16
N ASP A 102 -4.82 -30.81 6.16
CA ASP A 102 -4.99 -31.40 4.84
C ASP A 102 -3.83 -31.06 3.90
N GLY A 103 -2.92 -30.19 4.33
CA GLY A 103 -1.74 -29.74 3.61
C GLY A 103 -2.05 -28.58 2.67
N ASN A 104 -3.10 -27.79 2.96
CA ASN A 104 -3.34 -26.54 2.23
C ASN A 104 -2.61 -25.38 2.92
N LEU A 105 -1.91 -24.59 2.14
CA LEU A 105 -1.31 -23.32 2.56
C LEU A 105 -2.26 -22.18 2.20
N ASP A 106 -2.58 -21.34 3.18
CA ASP A 106 -3.34 -20.11 2.95
C ASP A 106 -2.44 -18.89 3.05
N PHE A 107 -2.32 -18.15 1.97
CA PHE A 107 -1.52 -16.92 1.84
C PHE A 107 -2.36 -15.65 1.94
N THR A 108 -3.62 -15.73 2.35
CA THR A 108 -4.52 -14.57 2.34
C THR A 108 -3.99 -13.45 3.21
N ASP A 109 -3.62 -13.74 4.45
CA ASP A 109 -3.14 -12.74 5.41
C ASP A 109 -1.73 -12.25 5.06
N TYR A 110 -0.86 -13.12 4.56
CA TYR A 110 0.44 -12.75 4.02
C TYR A 110 0.32 -11.71 2.89
N ILE A 111 -0.59 -11.93 1.94
CA ILE A 111 -0.84 -11.00 0.83
C ILE A 111 -1.43 -9.68 1.35
N LYS A 112 -2.36 -9.72 2.31
CA LYS A 112 -2.91 -8.52 2.94
C LYS A 112 -1.81 -7.68 3.58
N ASN A 113 -0.96 -8.29 4.40
CA ASN A 113 0.14 -7.60 5.07
C ASN A 113 1.15 -7.03 4.08
N TYR A 114 1.46 -7.79 3.02
CA TYR A 114 2.34 -7.31 1.96
C TYR A 114 1.77 -6.06 1.27
N ILE A 115 0.47 -6.00 1.02
CA ILE A 115 -0.20 -4.82 0.47
C ILE A 115 -0.12 -3.65 1.45
N ILE A 116 -0.45 -3.87 2.74
CA ILE A 116 -0.46 -2.83 3.78
C ILE A 116 0.89 -2.12 3.89
N VAL A 117 1.97 -2.89 3.92
CA VAL A 117 3.34 -2.36 4.03
C VAL A 117 3.74 -1.53 2.80
N ASN A 118 3.19 -1.86 1.62
CA ASN A 118 3.50 -1.20 0.36
C ASN A 118 2.54 -0.06 -0.01
N ILE A 119 1.57 0.28 0.84
CA ILE A 119 0.73 1.46 0.64
C ILE A 119 1.60 2.73 0.70
N PRO A 120 1.49 3.64 -0.29
CA PRO A 120 2.29 4.85 -0.31
C PRO A 120 1.99 5.75 0.90
N GLN A 121 3.02 6.10 1.68
CA GLN A 121 2.88 6.98 2.84
C GLN A 121 2.46 8.41 2.45
N LYS A 122 2.91 8.88 1.27
CA LYS A 122 2.53 10.19 0.73
C LYS A 122 1.36 10.03 -0.23
N LYS A 123 0.16 10.33 0.25
CA LYS A 123 -1.07 10.28 -0.54
C LYS A 123 -1.28 11.63 -1.23
N LEU A 124 -0.78 11.80 -2.44
CA LEU A 124 -0.90 13.03 -3.23
C LEU A 124 -1.62 12.74 -4.55
N CYS A 125 -2.64 13.52 -4.87
CA CYS A 125 -3.36 13.39 -6.16
C CYS A 125 -2.48 13.74 -7.36
N ASN A 126 -1.49 14.62 -7.16
CA ASN A 126 -0.46 14.98 -8.11
C ASN A 126 0.79 15.39 -7.36
N VAL A 127 1.99 15.15 -7.94
CA VAL A 127 3.28 15.56 -7.38
C VAL A 127 3.31 17.07 -7.13
N ASP A 128 2.74 17.85 -8.08
CA ASP A 128 2.67 19.32 -8.04
C ASP A 128 1.37 19.85 -7.41
N CYS A 129 0.66 19.04 -6.61
CA CYS A 129 -0.56 19.46 -5.95
C CYS A 129 -0.30 20.71 -5.10
N LEU A 130 -1.02 21.81 -5.40
CA LEU A 130 -0.89 23.10 -4.73
C LEU A 130 -1.56 23.11 -3.34
N GLY A 131 -2.44 22.14 -3.06
CA GLY A 131 -3.13 22.02 -1.79
C GLY A 131 -4.28 23.02 -1.62
N LEU A 132 -4.60 23.29 -0.36
CA LEU A 132 -5.59 24.28 0.05
C LEU A 132 -4.92 25.59 0.46
N CYS A 133 -5.58 26.70 0.21
CA CYS A 133 -5.15 27.98 0.76
C CYS A 133 -5.20 27.95 2.28
N GLN A 134 -4.13 28.37 2.94
CA GLN A 134 -4.02 28.36 4.40
C GLN A 134 -5.00 29.32 5.09
N TYR A 135 -5.54 30.32 4.38
CA TYR A 135 -6.41 31.33 4.94
C TYR A 135 -7.90 31.03 4.70
N CYS A 136 -8.29 30.67 3.48
CA CYS A 136 -9.70 30.50 3.12
C CYS A 136 -10.10 29.07 2.77
N GLY A 137 -9.13 28.14 2.75
CA GLY A 137 -9.41 26.72 2.45
C GLY A 137 -9.75 26.42 0.98
N VAL A 138 -9.69 27.41 0.06
CA VAL A 138 -9.96 27.15 -1.36
C VAL A 138 -8.89 26.22 -1.92
N ASN A 139 -9.31 25.27 -2.76
CA ASN A 139 -8.39 24.36 -3.44
C ASN A 139 -7.63 25.10 -4.56
N LEU A 140 -6.32 25.27 -4.36
CA LEU A 140 -5.45 26.04 -5.26
C LEU A 140 -5.16 25.30 -6.58
N ASN A 141 -5.50 24.02 -6.69
CA ASN A 141 -5.44 23.32 -7.98
C ASN A 141 -6.58 23.72 -8.94
N ASN A 142 -7.69 24.21 -8.39
CA ASN A 142 -8.90 24.55 -9.15
C ASN A 142 -9.07 26.05 -9.37
N GLY A 143 -8.23 26.88 -8.75
CA GLY A 143 -8.32 28.32 -8.87
C GLY A 143 -7.34 29.07 -7.98
N THR A 144 -7.39 30.39 -8.08
CA THR A 144 -6.60 31.29 -7.27
C THR A 144 -7.45 31.89 -6.14
N CYS A 145 -6.86 32.17 -5.00
CA CYS A 145 -7.53 32.94 -3.95
C CYS A 145 -7.05 34.40 -3.94
N SER A 146 -7.89 35.30 -3.47
CA SER A 146 -7.57 36.72 -3.28
C SER A 146 -7.05 37.05 -1.89
N CYS A 147 -6.74 36.03 -1.08
CA CYS A 147 -6.19 36.23 0.25
C CYS A 147 -4.83 36.89 0.14
N GLN A 148 -4.70 38.08 0.70
CA GLN A 148 -3.39 38.68 0.92
C GLN A 148 -2.73 37.92 2.07
N GLY A 149 -1.56 37.35 1.81
CA GLY A 149 -0.76 36.66 2.83
C GLY A 149 -0.37 37.65 3.90
N ASN A 150 -1.19 37.80 4.93
CA ASN A 150 -0.69 38.41 6.14
C ASN A 150 0.31 37.39 6.72
N GLU A 151 1.54 37.83 6.94
CA GLU A 151 2.50 37.05 7.68
C GLU A 151 1.87 36.67 9.02
N PHE A 152 1.61 35.39 9.23
CA PHE A 152 1.16 34.94 10.55
C PHE A 152 2.33 35.18 11.49
N GLU A 153 2.16 36.10 12.42
CA GLU A 153 2.93 36.13 13.65
C GLU A 153 2.53 34.90 14.47
N ASN A 154 3.12 33.76 14.13
CA ASN A 154 3.00 32.55 14.96
C ASN A 154 4.13 32.54 15.99
N ALA A 155 4.00 31.73 17.04
CA ALA A 155 4.98 31.62 18.12
C ALA A 155 6.41 31.27 17.61
N PHE A 156 6.53 30.81 16.36
CA PHE A 156 7.80 30.46 15.70
C PHE A 156 8.36 31.56 14.80
N SER A 157 7.63 32.66 14.58
CA SER A 157 8.12 33.78 13.74
C SER A 157 9.40 34.40 14.32
N GLN A 158 9.50 34.46 15.66
CA GLN A 158 10.69 34.95 16.36
C GLN A 158 11.93 34.06 16.16
N LEU A 159 11.77 32.76 15.91
CA LEU A 159 12.89 31.86 15.59
C LEU A 159 13.52 32.16 14.23
N ARG A 160 12.78 32.77 13.30
CA ARG A 160 13.29 33.17 11.99
C ARG A 160 14.38 34.22 12.12
N GLU A 161 14.25 35.19 13.03
CA GLU A 161 15.21 36.25 13.29
C GLU A 161 16.51 35.67 13.86
N VAL A 162 16.42 34.68 14.75
CA VAL A 162 17.58 34.01 15.35
C VAL A 162 18.44 33.26 14.31
N PHE A 163 17.81 32.71 13.26
CA PHE A 163 18.55 31.98 12.20
C PHE A 163 19.08 32.86 11.10
N VAL A 164 18.59 34.10 10.96
CA VAL A 164 19.11 35.06 9.98
C VAL A 164 20.42 35.69 10.50
N ASP A 165 20.51 35.98 11.80
CA ASP A 165 21.67 36.59 12.43
C ASP A 165 22.90 35.62 12.53
N SER A 166 22.70 34.32 12.35
CA SER A 166 23.78 33.32 12.42
C SER A 166 24.53 33.07 11.11
N LYS A 167 24.25 33.84 10.04
CA LYS A 167 24.93 33.70 8.74
C LYS A 167 25.99 34.75 8.45
N GLU A 168 26.29 35.62 9.41
CA GLU A 168 27.41 36.59 9.32
C GLU A 168 28.49 36.26 10.35
N VAL A 169 29.20 35.12 10.15
CA VAL A 169 30.55 34.89 10.71
C VAL A 169 31.36 34.05 9.73
#